data_d465ad2dd8c7a374ee25efc4cf9f768b
#
_entry.id   d465ad2dd8c7a374ee25efc4cf9f768b
#
_cell.length_a   1.000
_cell.length_b   1.000
_cell.length_c   1.000
_cell.angle_alpha   90.00
_cell.angle_beta   90.00
_cell.angle_gamma   90.00
#
_symmetry.space_group_name_H-M   'P 1'
#
loop_
_entity.id
_entity.type
_entity.pdbx_description
1 polymer ?
#
loop_
_entity_poly.entity_id
_entity_poly.type
_entity_poly.pdbx_seq_one_letter_code
_entity_poly.pdbx_strand_id
1 'polypeptide(L)'
;HYVGFEGVAVYPSGSFRTPLGEVPVDEDLAGLLLEAGGSVRAAPEAHAREHALEVQIPFLQRVLPDAAIVPVLMGFRSRTNVETMANLLSRALSNPRCLLVATTDLSHYHPRTEAKALDDRITQLVRAFAPTSLWKELRDGRVEACGGDSMVAVMLAAAIAGAEASRVLRYADSGEGSGTLASVVGYLSAAFFRAAAPTRVAYQADAHEALPTAAPSPAVTSKA
;
A
#
# COMPACT_ATOMS: atom_id res chain seq x y z
N HIS A 1 5.28 -9.54 -6.06
CA HIS A 1 5.03 -10.82 -5.35
C HIS A 1 5.89 -11.94 -5.91
N TYR A 2 6.19 -12.93 -5.07
CA TYR A 2 7.11 -14.03 -5.42
C TYR A 2 6.46 -15.09 -6.28
N VAL A 3 5.14 -15.21 -6.26
CA VAL A 3 4.40 -16.22 -7.04
C VAL A 3 3.60 -15.49 -8.11
N GLY A 4 3.95 -15.71 -9.38
CA GLY A 4 3.16 -15.22 -10.50
C GLY A 4 1.85 -15.99 -10.60
N PHE A 5 0.71 -15.29 -10.71
CA PHE A 5 -0.60 -15.91 -10.87
C PHE A 5 -1.54 -14.99 -11.64
N GLU A 6 -2.58 -15.58 -12.19
CA GLU A 6 -3.67 -14.85 -12.85
C GLU A 6 -4.77 -14.51 -11.85
N GLY A 7 -5.37 -13.32 -12.01
CA GLY A 7 -6.51 -12.90 -11.21
C GLY A 7 -6.12 -12.19 -9.91
N VAL A 8 -6.95 -12.37 -8.89
CA VAL A 8 -6.85 -11.76 -7.57
C VAL A 8 -6.94 -12.85 -6.52
N ALA A 9 -5.97 -12.86 -5.62
CA ALA A 9 -5.90 -13.80 -4.50
C ALA A 9 -6.37 -13.12 -3.21
N VAL A 10 -7.43 -13.63 -2.61
CA VAL A 10 -7.93 -13.22 -1.29
C VAL A 10 -7.48 -14.25 -0.25
N TYR A 11 -6.98 -13.79 0.88
CA TYR A 11 -6.72 -14.65 2.03
C TYR A 11 -8.01 -14.76 2.85
N PRO A 12 -8.63 -15.96 2.93
CA PRO A 12 -10.04 -16.07 3.30
C PRO A 12 -10.31 -16.07 4.81
N SER A 13 -9.37 -16.56 5.63
CA SER A 13 -9.65 -16.81 7.05
C SER A 13 -8.38 -17.00 7.87
N GLY A 14 -8.49 -16.95 9.20
CA GLY A 14 -7.39 -17.17 10.13
C GLY A 14 -6.76 -15.88 10.62
N SER A 15 -5.44 -15.85 10.80
CA SER A 15 -4.72 -14.68 11.33
C SER A 15 -3.32 -14.54 10.75
N PHE A 16 -2.76 -13.33 10.84
CA PHE A 16 -1.36 -13.03 10.57
C PHE A 16 -0.63 -12.80 11.88
N ARG A 17 0.48 -13.52 12.07
CA ARG A 17 1.29 -13.42 13.29
C ARG A 17 2.50 -12.50 13.05
N THR A 18 2.68 -11.54 13.96
CA THR A 18 3.84 -10.66 14.02
C THR A 18 4.49 -10.74 15.41
N PRO A 19 5.67 -10.14 15.62
CA PRO A 19 6.23 -10.01 16.96
C PRO A 19 5.34 -9.24 17.96
N LEU A 20 4.35 -8.47 17.48
CA LEU A 20 3.40 -7.74 18.32
C LEU A 20 2.12 -8.52 18.64
N GLY A 21 1.97 -9.73 18.14
CA GLY A 21 0.78 -10.57 18.33
C GLY A 21 0.10 -10.93 17.00
N GLU A 22 -1.12 -11.42 17.10
CA GLU A 22 -1.91 -11.85 15.95
C GLU A 22 -2.89 -10.76 15.50
N VAL A 23 -3.09 -10.69 14.19
CA VAL A 23 -4.12 -9.85 13.56
C VAL A 23 -5.09 -10.78 12.84
N PRO A 24 -6.37 -10.79 13.22
CA PRO A 24 -7.34 -11.68 12.61
C PRO A 24 -7.70 -11.22 11.18
N VAL A 25 -8.09 -12.17 10.36
CA VAL A 25 -8.74 -11.89 9.07
C VAL A 25 -10.21 -11.59 9.32
N ASP A 26 -10.76 -10.56 8.67
CA ASP A 26 -12.18 -10.31 8.59
C ASP A 26 -12.80 -11.27 7.56
N GLU A 27 -13.29 -12.41 8.04
CA GLU A 27 -13.81 -13.50 7.21
C GLU A 27 -15.11 -13.12 6.48
N ASP A 28 -15.95 -12.28 7.09
CA ASP A 28 -17.17 -11.79 6.48
C ASP A 28 -16.86 -10.89 5.27
N LEU A 29 -15.93 -9.95 5.44
CA LEU A 29 -15.49 -9.08 4.37
C LEU A 29 -14.70 -9.85 3.30
N ALA A 30 -13.88 -10.82 3.67
CA ALA A 30 -13.20 -11.72 2.74
C ALA A 30 -14.21 -12.51 1.91
N GLY A 31 -15.26 -13.05 2.55
CA GLY A 31 -16.39 -13.73 1.89
C GLY A 31 -17.08 -12.84 0.85
N LEU A 32 -17.38 -11.59 1.21
CA LEU A 32 -17.99 -10.62 0.31
C LEU A 32 -17.12 -10.37 -0.95
N LEU A 33 -15.80 -10.31 -0.81
CA LEU A 33 -14.92 -10.17 -1.98
C LEU A 33 -14.93 -11.43 -2.84
N LEU A 34 -14.99 -12.60 -2.22
CA LEU A 34 -14.99 -13.90 -2.91
C LEU A 34 -16.30 -14.20 -3.64
N GLU A 35 -17.43 -13.61 -3.23
CA GLU A 35 -18.72 -13.72 -3.94
C GLU A 35 -18.65 -13.24 -5.40
N ALA A 36 -17.69 -12.39 -5.74
CA ALA A 36 -17.48 -11.95 -7.11
C ALA A 36 -17.14 -13.09 -8.06
N GLY A 37 -16.48 -14.14 -7.56
CA GLY A 37 -16.05 -15.28 -8.36
C GLY A 37 -15.12 -14.92 -9.51
N GLY A 38 -15.07 -15.75 -10.53
CA GLY A 38 -14.27 -15.51 -11.73
C GLY A 38 -12.77 -15.40 -11.43
N SER A 39 -12.19 -14.24 -11.68
CA SER A 39 -10.76 -13.99 -11.43
C SER A 39 -10.43 -13.74 -9.94
N VAL A 40 -11.43 -13.53 -9.08
CA VAL A 40 -11.25 -13.32 -7.64
C VAL A 40 -11.47 -14.66 -6.91
N ARG A 41 -10.45 -15.14 -6.22
CA ARG A 41 -10.50 -16.47 -5.59
C ARG A 41 -9.75 -16.51 -4.26
N ALA A 42 -10.12 -17.45 -3.42
CA ALA A 42 -9.31 -17.81 -2.26
C ALA A 42 -8.03 -18.49 -2.74
N ALA A 43 -6.88 -17.93 -2.38
CA ALA A 43 -5.57 -18.46 -2.77
C ALA A 43 -4.52 -18.15 -1.69
N PRO A 44 -4.61 -18.77 -0.50
CA PRO A 44 -3.67 -18.54 0.61
C PRO A 44 -2.23 -18.88 0.22
N GLU A 45 -2.03 -19.80 -0.72
CA GLU A 45 -0.71 -20.17 -1.24
C GLU A 45 0.02 -19.00 -1.95
N ALA A 46 -0.71 -18.06 -2.55
CA ALA A 46 -0.15 -16.86 -3.15
C ALA A 46 0.45 -15.92 -2.09
N HIS A 47 -0.08 -15.95 -0.87
CA HIS A 47 0.36 -15.12 0.24
C HIS A 47 1.53 -15.73 1.02
N ALA A 48 1.76 -17.04 0.92
CA ALA A 48 2.69 -17.78 1.78
C ALA A 48 4.15 -17.26 1.77
N ARG A 49 4.57 -16.61 0.69
CA ARG A 49 5.92 -16.07 0.51
C ARG A 49 5.91 -14.57 0.23
N GLU A 50 4.74 -13.93 0.35
CA GLU A 50 4.58 -12.51 0.07
C GLU A 50 4.96 -11.68 1.31
N HIS A 51 5.73 -10.62 1.11
CA HIS A 51 6.20 -9.76 2.19
C HIS A 51 5.61 -8.33 2.15
N ALA A 52 4.92 -7.96 1.07
CA ALA A 52 4.36 -6.60 0.94
C ALA A 52 3.35 -6.25 2.04
N LEU A 53 2.62 -7.26 2.55
CA LEU A 53 1.65 -7.09 3.63
C LEU A 53 2.30 -7.15 5.01
N GLU A 54 3.21 -8.09 5.24
CA GLU A 54 3.80 -8.31 6.57
C GLU A 54 4.55 -7.10 7.11
N VAL A 55 5.15 -6.30 6.24
CA VAL A 55 5.85 -5.07 6.64
C VAL A 55 4.90 -3.95 7.08
N GLN A 56 3.62 -4.00 6.69
CA GLN A 56 2.61 -3.02 7.07
C GLN A 56 1.87 -3.39 8.37
N ILE A 57 1.71 -4.68 8.64
CA ILE A 57 0.88 -5.17 9.74
C ILE A 57 1.33 -4.65 11.11
N PRO A 58 2.62 -4.62 11.48
CA PRO A 58 3.05 -4.09 12.77
C PRO A 58 2.70 -2.61 12.99
N PHE A 59 2.69 -1.81 11.92
CA PHE A 59 2.27 -0.41 11.99
C PHE A 59 0.75 -0.32 12.21
N LEU A 60 -0.04 -1.14 11.50
CA LEU A 60 -1.48 -1.20 11.70
C LEU A 60 -1.83 -1.62 13.13
N GLN A 61 -1.16 -2.62 13.68
CA GLN A 61 -1.35 -3.06 15.07
C GLN A 61 -1.10 -1.94 16.09
N ARG A 62 -0.17 -1.03 15.80
CA ARG A 62 0.13 0.10 16.69
C ARG A 62 -0.91 1.21 16.65
N VAL A 63 -1.48 1.48 15.48
CA VAL A 63 -2.41 2.61 15.29
C VAL A 63 -3.87 2.18 15.30
N LEU A 64 -4.15 0.90 15.02
CA LEU A 64 -5.48 0.29 14.96
C LEU A 64 -5.43 -1.11 15.62
N PRO A 65 -5.23 -1.20 16.94
CA PRO A 65 -4.95 -2.46 17.64
C PRO A 65 -6.08 -3.50 17.53
N ASP A 66 -7.33 -3.06 17.35
CA ASP A 66 -8.50 -3.93 17.27
C ASP A 66 -8.96 -4.19 15.82
N ALA A 67 -8.16 -3.80 14.82
CA ALA A 67 -8.55 -4.00 13.44
C ALA A 67 -8.33 -5.45 12.99
N ALA A 68 -9.31 -5.99 12.26
CA ALA A 68 -9.12 -7.16 11.41
C ALA A 68 -8.70 -6.71 10.01
N ILE A 69 -8.07 -7.61 9.25
CA ILE A 69 -7.58 -7.32 7.90
C ILE A 69 -8.14 -8.28 6.87
N VAL A 70 -8.25 -7.84 5.62
CA VAL A 70 -8.47 -8.72 4.48
C VAL A 70 -7.30 -8.58 3.53
N PRO A 71 -6.34 -9.52 3.54
CA PRO A 71 -5.21 -9.52 2.63
C PRO A 71 -5.65 -9.86 1.21
N VAL A 72 -5.27 -9.01 0.27
CA VAL A 72 -5.58 -9.18 -1.16
C VAL A 72 -4.31 -8.96 -1.97
N LEU A 73 -4.01 -9.89 -2.86
CA LEU A 73 -2.94 -9.76 -3.86
C LEU A 73 -3.52 -9.70 -5.26
N MET A 74 -3.04 -8.77 -6.06
CA MET A 74 -3.35 -8.73 -7.48
C MET A 74 -2.25 -9.44 -8.26
N GLY A 75 -2.61 -10.39 -9.12
CA GLY A 75 -1.69 -11.16 -9.94
C GLY A 75 -1.11 -10.37 -11.12
N PHE A 76 -0.92 -11.03 -12.25
CA PHE A 76 -0.41 -10.35 -13.44
C PHE A 76 -1.29 -9.18 -13.84
N ARG A 77 -0.64 -8.11 -14.34
CA ARG A 77 -1.30 -6.85 -14.70
C ARG A 77 -2.49 -7.08 -15.61
N SER A 78 -3.66 -6.65 -15.14
CA SER A 78 -4.93 -6.82 -15.85
C SER A 78 -5.87 -5.67 -15.55
N ARG A 79 -6.30 -4.97 -16.61
CA ARG A 79 -7.28 -3.90 -16.48
C ARG A 79 -8.61 -4.41 -15.91
N THR A 80 -9.06 -5.56 -16.36
CA THR A 80 -10.30 -6.18 -15.88
C THR A 80 -10.21 -6.46 -14.37
N ASN A 81 -9.09 -6.99 -13.88
CA ASN A 81 -8.90 -7.24 -12.45
C ASN A 81 -8.89 -5.93 -11.64
N VAL A 82 -8.23 -4.88 -12.15
CA VAL A 82 -8.22 -3.55 -11.52
C VAL A 82 -9.63 -2.99 -11.41
N GLU A 83 -10.42 -3.03 -12.49
CA GLU A 83 -11.80 -2.53 -12.50
C GLU A 83 -12.73 -3.37 -11.61
N THR A 84 -12.58 -4.70 -11.64
CA THR A 84 -13.32 -5.60 -10.74
C THR A 84 -13.04 -5.27 -9.28
N MET A 85 -11.76 -5.18 -8.91
CA MET A 85 -11.37 -4.84 -7.55
C MET A 85 -11.81 -3.45 -7.14
N ALA A 86 -11.73 -2.46 -8.03
CA ALA A 86 -12.22 -1.11 -7.72
C ALA A 86 -13.71 -1.11 -7.33
N ASN A 87 -14.55 -1.86 -8.06
CA ASN A 87 -15.97 -1.98 -7.76
C ASN A 87 -16.23 -2.73 -6.43
N LEU A 88 -15.52 -3.82 -6.17
CA LEU A 88 -15.68 -4.58 -4.93
C LEU A 88 -15.22 -3.77 -3.71
N LEU A 89 -14.06 -3.15 -3.80
CA LEU A 89 -13.51 -2.32 -2.74
C LEU A 89 -14.36 -1.08 -2.47
N SER A 90 -14.96 -0.48 -3.49
CA SER A 90 -15.88 0.65 -3.29
C SER A 90 -17.13 0.24 -2.50
N ARG A 91 -17.62 -1.00 -2.67
CA ARG A 91 -18.71 -1.56 -1.86
C ARG A 91 -18.27 -1.77 -0.41
N ALA A 92 -17.05 -2.25 -0.18
CA ALA A 92 -16.50 -2.40 1.17
C ALA A 92 -16.43 -1.03 1.91
N LEU A 93 -16.11 0.05 1.19
CA LEU A 93 -16.12 1.43 1.74
C LEU A 93 -17.50 1.97 2.11
N SER A 94 -18.60 1.27 1.81
CA SER A 94 -19.91 1.62 2.36
C SER A 94 -19.98 1.42 3.88
N ASN A 95 -19.12 0.56 4.42
CA ASN A 95 -18.90 0.45 5.86
C ASN A 95 -17.91 1.55 6.31
N PRO A 96 -18.35 2.52 7.15
CA PRO A 96 -17.50 3.64 7.58
C PRO A 96 -16.31 3.21 8.45
N ARG A 97 -16.28 1.97 8.92
CA ARG A 97 -15.18 1.39 9.67
C ARG A 97 -14.13 0.70 8.77
N CYS A 98 -14.34 0.68 7.46
CA CYS A 98 -13.41 0.08 6.51
C CYS A 98 -12.41 1.12 6.01
N LEU A 99 -11.13 0.75 6.01
CA LEU A 99 -10.04 1.51 5.42
C LEU A 99 -9.39 0.64 4.32
N LEU A 100 -9.20 1.20 3.13
CA LEU A 100 -8.42 0.57 2.09
C LEU A 100 -6.96 1.01 2.18
N VAL A 101 -6.05 0.06 2.13
CA VAL A 101 -4.61 0.31 2.08
C VAL A 101 -4.03 -0.40 0.85
N ALA A 102 -3.46 0.36 -0.09
CA ALA A 102 -2.62 -0.19 -1.14
C ALA A 102 -1.17 -0.09 -0.69
N THR A 103 -0.46 -1.22 -0.68
CA THR A 103 0.96 -1.27 -0.39
C THR A 103 1.74 -1.52 -1.68
N THR A 104 2.78 -0.73 -1.90
CA THR A 104 3.63 -0.79 -3.09
C THR A 104 4.94 -0.07 -2.84
N ASP A 105 6.03 -0.61 -3.37
CA ASP A 105 7.21 0.20 -3.64
C ASP A 105 7.05 0.88 -5.00
N LEU A 106 7.75 1.99 -5.22
CA LEU A 106 7.80 2.69 -6.50
C LEU A 106 8.94 2.13 -7.36
N SER A 107 9.84 2.99 -7.87
CA SER A 107 10.98 2.55 -8.70
C SER A 107 11.97 1.71 -7.89
N HIS A 108 12.66 0.77 -8.57
CA HIS A 108 13.59 -0.16 -7.93
C HIS A 108 14.97 -0.09 -8.55
N TYR A 109 15.99 0.02 -7.68
CA TYR A 109 17.40 -0.21 -8.01
C TYR A 109 18.01 0.75 -9.04
N HIS A 110 17.39 1.92 -9.25
CA HIS A 110 17.95 3.00 -10.06
C HIS A 110 18.86 3.91 -9.23
N PRO A 111 19.80 4.64 -9.86
CA PRO A 111 20.43 5.78 -9.22
C PRO A 111 19.37 6.78 -8.73
N ARG A 112 19.61 7.40 -7.57
CA ARG A 112 18.61 8.27 -6.89
C ARG A 112 17.98 9.33 -7.79
N THR A 113 18.76 9.93 -8.70
CA THR A 113 18.26 10.95 -9.63
C THR A 113 17.26 10.39 -10.62
N GLU A 114 17.50 9.17 -11.12
CA GLU A 114 16.62 8.47 -12.05
C GLU A 114 15.36 7.96 -11.32
N ALA A 115 15.55 7.30 -10.19
CA ALA A 115 14.45 6.86 -9.31
C ALA A 115 13.51 8.02 -9.02
N LYS A 116 14.07 9.16 -8.58
CA LYS A 116 13.28 10.35 -8.27
C LYS A 116 12.48 10.87 -9.48
N ALA A 117 13.02 10.84 -10.68
CA ALA A 117 12.30 11.30 -11.87
C ALA A 117 11.09 10.41 -12.20
N LEU A 118 11.24 9.07 -12.09
CA LEU A 118 10.15 8.11 -12.24
C LEU A 118 9.08 8.30 -11.16
N ASP A 119 9.51 8.41 -9.91
CA ASP A 119 8.64 8.53 -8.74
C ASP A 119 7.94 9.88 -8.67
N ASP A 120 8.58 10.97 -9.09
CA ASP A 120 7.95 12.30 -9.19
C ASP A 120 6.76 12.25 -10.18
N ARG A 121 6.86 11.46 -11.25
CA ARG A 121 5.77 11.27 -12.20
C ARG A 121 4.57 10.58 -11.55
N ILE A 122 4.79 9.49 -10.79
CA ILE A 122 3.74 8.84 -10.02
C ILE A 122 3.15 9.79 -8.99
N THR A 123 4.02 10.49 -8.25
CA THR A 123 3.62 11.46 -7.22
C THR A 123 2.71 12.55 -7.77
N GLN A 124 3.00 13.07 -8.98
CA GLN A 124 2.14 14.05 -9.66
C GLN A 124 0.77 13.46 -10.01
N LEU A 125 0.72 12.22 -10.53
CA LEU A 125 -0.53 11.56 -10.89
C LEU A 125 -1.38 11.20 -9.66
N VAL A 126 -0.75 10.79 -8.57
CA VAL A 126 -1.40 10.57 -7.27
C VAL A 126 -1.95 11.89 -6.73
N ARG A 127 -1.16 12.97 -6.75
CA ARG A 127 -1.58 14.31 -6.30
C ARG A 127 -2.73 14.86 -7.13
N ALA A 128 -2.75 14.60 -8.43
CA ALA A 128 -3.83 14.98 -9.33
C ALA A 128 -5.06 14.07 -9.21
N PHE A 129 -5.00 13.01 -8.38
CA PHE A 129 -6.01 11.96 -8.26
C PHE A 129 -6.43 11.41 -9.64
N ALA A 130 -5.44 11.04 -10.46
CA ALA A 130 -5.59 10.64 -11.85
C ALA A 130 -5.34 9.12 -12.09
N PRO A 131 -6.20 8.21 -11.57
CA PRO A 131 -5.97 6.76 -11.62
C PRO A 131 -5.86 6.22 -13.06
N THR A 132 -6.68 6.73 -13.97
CA THR A 132 -6.65 6.28 -15.38
C THR A 132 -5.34 6.65 -16.08
N SER A 133 -4.80 7.83 -15.80
CA SER A 133 -3.52 8.27 -16.33
C SER A 133 -2.37 7.46 -15.72
N LEU A 134 -2.44 7.19 -14.41
CA LEU A 134 -1.47 6.35 -13.72
C LEU A 134 -1.45 4.92 -14.31
N TRP A 135 -2.63 4.31 -14.51
CA TRP A 135 -2.75 3.02 -15.18
C TRP A 135 -2.04 3.02 -16.54
N LYS A 136 -2.26 4.05 -17.36
CA LYS A 136 -1.63 4.17 -18.67
C LYS A 136 -0.10 4.26 -18.58
N GLU A 137 0.44 5.06 -17.67
CA GLU A 137 1.89 5.20 -17.49
C GLU A 137 2.53 3.88 -17.02
N LEU A 138 1.89 3.17 -16.08
CA LEU A 138 2.33 1.87 -15.59
C LEU A 138 2.29 0.79 -16.69
N ARG A 139 1.21 0.75 -17.48
CA ARG A 139 1.05 -0.20 -18.57
C ARG A 139 2.09 0.02 -19.66
N ASP A 140 2.37 1.28 -19.99
CA ASP A 140 3.29 1.66 -21.04
C ASP A 140 4.76 1.61 -20.57
N GLY A 141 5.02 1.21 -19.30
CA GLY A 141 6.37 1.10 -18.74
C GLY A 141 7.09 2.42 -18.56
N ARG A 142 6.36 3.55 -18.50
CA ARG A 142 6.94 4.88 -18.30
C ARG A 142 7.19 5.21 -16.82
N VAL A 143 6.59 4.48 -15.93
CA VAL A 143 6.80 4.54 -14.49
C VAL A 143 6.76 3.14 -13.89
N GLU A 144 7.30 2.98 -12.69
CA GLU A 144 7.45 1.70 -12.01
C GLU A 144 6.79 1.71 -10.63
N ALA A 145 5.99 0.68 -10.35
CA ALA A 145 5.48 0.38 -9.02
C ALA A 145 5.12 -1.10 -8.97
N CYS A 146 5.64 -1.84 -7.99
CA CYS A 146 5.40 -3.29 -7.89
C CYS A 146 3.94 -3.61 -7.58
N GLY A 147 3.27 -2.80 -6.76
CA GLY A 147 1.83 -2.86 -6.46
C GLY A 147 1.01 -1.82 -7.23
N GLY A 148 1.45 -1.41 -8.43
CA GLY A 148 0.79 -0.35 -9.20
C GLY A 148 -0.68 -0.63 -9.52
N ASP A 149 -1.02 -1.88 -9.80
CA ASP A 149 -2.39 -2.30 -10.07
C ASP A 149 -3.28 -2.15 -8.82
N SER A 150 -2.76 -2.52 -7.64
CA SER A 150 -3.44 -2.33 -6.35
C SER A 150 -3.65 -0.85 -6.05
N MET A 151 -2.64 -0.02 -6.31
CA MET A 151 -2.72 1.43 -6.12
C MET A 151 -3.81 2.03 -7.01
N VAL A 152 -3.87 1.68 -8.29
CA VAL A 152 -4.90 2.15 -9.22
C VAL A 152 -6.28 1.66 -8.80
N ALA A 153 -6.42 0.39 -8.38
CA ALA A 153 -7.70 -0.16 -7.92
C ALA A 153 -8.23 0.59 -6.68
N VAL A 154 -7.37 0.88 -5.71
CA VAL A 154 -7.75 1.66 -4.51
C VAL A 154 -8.11 3.10 -4.87
N MET A 155 -7.36 3.76 -5.76
CA MET A 155 -7.70 5.10 -6.23
C MET A 155 -9.08 5.13 -6.93
N LEU A 156 -9.35 4.17 -7.81
CA LEU A 156 -10.65 4.05 -8.48
C LEU A 156 -11.77 3.75 -7.47
N ALA A 157 -11.55 2.82 -6.53
CA ALA A 157 -12.52 2.51 -5.48
C ALA A 157 -12.85 3.75 -4.63
N ALA A 158 -11.84 4.51 -4.25
CA ALA A 158 -12.02 5.75 -3.51
C ALA A 158 -12.85 6.77 -4.31
N ALA A 159 -12.57 6.94 -5.61
CA ALA A 159 -13.34 7.83 -6.48
C ALA A 159 -14.81 7.37 -6.61
N ILE A 160 -15.07 6.08 -6.82
CA ILE A 160 -16.42 5.50 -6.85
C ILE A 160 -17.15 5.74 -5.52
N ALA A 161 -16.45 5.60 -4.40
CA ALA A 161 -16.98 5.86 -3.06
C ALA A 161 -17.14 7.36 -2.73
N GLY A 162 -16.82 8.26 -3.68
CA GLY A 162 -17.01 9.70 -3.55
C GLY A 162 -15.83 10.46 -2.94
N ALA A 163 -14.63 9.91 -2.99
CA ALA A 163 -13.44 10.71 -2.70
C ALA A 163 -13.20 11.72 -3.83
N GLU A 164 -12.90 12.97 -3.46
CA GLU A 164 -12.72 14.09 -4.38
C GLU A 164 -11.32 14.70 -4.30
N ALA A 165 -10.57 14.31 -3.28
CA ALA A 165 -9.27 14.87 -2.98
C ALA A 165 -8.23 13.80 -2.69
N SER A 166 -6.98 14.15 -2.98
CA SER A 166 -5.80 13.39 -2.60
C SER A 166 -4.81 14.29 -1.87
N ARG A 167 -4.03 13.69 -0.99
CA ARG A 167 -2.89 14.34 -0.36
C ARG A 167 -1.70 13.40 -0.38
N VAL A 168 -0.62 13.82 -1.00
CA VAL A 168 0.68 13.21 -0.82
C VAL A 168 1.21 13.65 0.53
N LEU A 169 1.47 12.70 1.41
CA LEU A 169 1.93 12.93 2.78
C LEU A 169 3.45 12.99 2.84
N ARG A 170 4.11 12.02 2.21
CA ARG A 170 5.57 11.96 2.16
C ARG A 170 6.03 11.15 0.94
N TYR A 171 7.14 11.57 0.35
CA TYR A 171 8.00 10.77 -0.49
C TYR A 171 9.33 10.57 0.22
N ALA A 172 9.92 9.40 0.08
CA ALA A 172 11.25 9.04 0.55
C ALA A 172 11.87 7.99 -0.36
N ASP A 173 13.16 7.75 -0.22
CA ASP A 173 13.82 6.61 -0.85
C ASP A 173 14.72 5.88 0.16
N SER A 174 15.11 4.65 -0.17
CA SER A 174 15.94 3.82 0.70
C SER A 174 17.32 4.43 0.98
N GLY A 175 17.78 5.37 0.16
CA GLY A 175 19.03 6.09 0.36
C GLY A 175 19.01 7.05 1.55
N GLU A 176 17.82 7.49 2.00
CA GLU A 176 17.69 8.32 3.21
C GLU A 176 18.17 7.58 4.47
N GLY A 177 17.94 6.27 4.54
CA GLY A 177 18.36 5.44 5.67
C GLY A 177 19.72 4.76 5.49
N SER A 178 20.02 4.31 4.26
CA SER A 178 21.25 3.55 3.97
C SER A 178 22.47 4.41 3.63
N GLY A 179 22.25 5.65 3.20
CA GLY A 179 23.28 6.53 2.65
C GLY A 179 23.76 6.15 1.25
N THR A 180 23.25 5.05 0.66
CA THR A 180 23.61 4.58 -0.68
C THR A 180 22.70 5.24 -1.70
N LEU A 181 23.28 6.00 -2.64
CA LEU A 181 22.53 6.74 -3.67
C LEU A 181 22.62 6.13 -5.07
N ALA A 182 23.49 5.13 -5.23
CA ALA A 182 23.72 4.49 -6.53
C ALA A 182 22.60 3.52 -6.92
N SER A 183 21.84 3.02 -5.94
CA SER A 183 20.76 2.06 -6.15
C SER A 183 19.75 2.23 -5.01
N VAL A 184 18.58 2.80 -5.31
CA VAL A 184 17.55 3.09 -4.31
C VAL A 184 16.20 2.47 -4.71
N VAL A 185 15.31 2.41 -3.75
CA VAL A 185 13.89 2.06 -3.92
C VAL A 185 13.06 3.26 -3.45
N GLY A 186 12.09 3.66 -4.25
CA GLY A 186 11.21 4.80 -3.92
C GLY A 186 10.00 4.40 -3.09
N TYR A 187 9.56 5.28 -2.20
CA TYR A 187 8.41 5.10 -1.32
C TYR A 187 7.52 6.33 -1.32
N LEU A 188 6.20 6.12 -1.30
CA LEU A 188 5.21 7.19 -1.27
C LEU A 188 4.13 6.87 -0.24
N SER A 189 3.79 7.87 0.58
CA SER A 189 2.59 7.85 1.41
C SER A 189 1.60 8.88 0.91
N ALA A 190 0.35 8.46 0.69
CA ALA A 190 -0.71 9.33 0.21
C ALA A 190 -2.07 8.91 0.78
N ALA A 191 -3.00 9.84 0.85
CA ALA A 191 -4.38 9.60 1.27
C ALA A 191 -5.37 10.14 0.22
N PHE A 192 -6.48 9.42 0.05
CA PHE A 192 -7.62 9.80 -0.79
C PHE A 192 -8.85 9.94 0.11
N PHE A 193 -9.59 11.04 0.01
CA PHE A 193 -10.65 11.33 0.94
C PHE A 193 -11.74 12.19 0.31
N ARG A 194 -12.91 12.19 0.93
CA ARG A 194 -13.94 13.18 0.63
C ARG A 194 -13.48 14.51 1.19
N ALA A 195 -13.59 15.59 0.41
CA ALA A 195 -13.37 16.92 0.95
C ALA A 195 -14.44 17.17 2.02
N ALA A 196 -14.03 17.25 3.28
CA ALA A 196 -14.95 17.69 4.31
C ALA A 196 -15.39 19.13 3.97
N ALA A 197 -16.68 19.44 4.07
CA ALA A 197 -17.08 20.83 4.19
C ALA A 197 -16.18 21.50 5.26
N PRO A 198 -15.71 22.74 5.08
CA PRO A 198 -14.61 23.30 5.86
C PRO A 198 -14.96 23.43 7.34
N THR A 199 -14.84 22.33 8.06
CA THR A 199 -14.75 22.35 9.50
C THR A 199 -13.31 22.65 9.83
N ARG A 200 -13.02 23.86 10.28
CA ARG A 200 -11.72 24.24 10.81
C ARG A 200 -11.41 23.36 12.03
N VAL A 201 -10.82 22.21 11.80
CA VAL A 201 -10.07 21.51 12.83
C VAL A 201 -8.66 22.09 12.74
N ALA A 202 -8.34 22.98 13.66
CA ALA A 202 -6.98 23.42 13.86
C ALA A 202 -6.19 22.18 14.28
N TYR A 203 -5.36 21.66 13.40
CA TYR A 203 -4.33 20.70 13.75
C TYR A 203 -3.33 21.45 14.62
N GLN A 204 -3.39 21.25 15.93
CA GLN A 204 -2.29 21.57 16.82
C GLN A 204 -1.21 20.52 16.54
N ALA A 205 -0.13 20.93 15.90
CA ALA A 205 1.09 20.16 15.85
C ALA A 205 1.64 20.12 17.28
N ASP A 206 1.39 19.03 17.99
CA ASP A 206 2.11 18.75 19.23
C ASP A 206 3.60 18.65 18.89
N ALA A 207 4.39 19.37 19.66
CA ALA A 207 5.84 19.41 19.52
C ALA A 207 6.38 17.97 19.49
N HIS A 208 7.00 17.59 18.39
CA HIS A 208 7.70 16.33 18.27
C HIS A 208 8.76 16.26 19.36
N GLU A 209 8.48 15.48 20.39
CA GLU A 209 9.50 14.98 21.29
C GLU A 209 10.50 14.17 20.45
N ALA A 210 11.73 14.61 20.38
CA ALA A 210 12.78 13.98 19.59
C ALA A 210 12.92 12.52 20.02
N LEU A 211 12.80 11.60 19.08
CA LEU A 211 13.09 10.18 19.32
C LEU A 211 14.52 10.06 19.93
N PRO A 212 14.70 9.28 21.00
CA PRO A 212 16.02 9.08 21.58
C PRO A 212 16.98 8.51 20.54
N THR A 213 18.11 9.15 20.35
CA THR A 213 19.20 8.69 19.50
C THR A 213 19.63 7.30 19.95
N ALA A 214 19.63 6.35 19.01
CA ALA A 214 20.08 4.99 19.26
C ALA A 214 21.52 5.00 19.84
N ALA A 215 21.72 4.28 20.94
CA ALA A 215 23.04 4.09 21.52
C ALA A 215 23.97 3.38 20.50
N PRO A 216 25.24 3.74 20.43
CA PRO A 216 26.18 3.11 19.50
C PRO A 216 26.33 1.61 19.82
N SER A 217 26.23 0.80 18.78
CA SER A 217 26.43 -0.65 18.82
C SER A 217 27.83 -0.98 19.36
N PRO A 218 28.01 -1.96 20.26
CA PRO A 218 29.32 -2.34 20.74
C PRO A 218 30.18 -2.90 19.60
N ALA A 219 31.43 -2.43 19.53
CA ALA A 219 32.42 -2.87 18.56
C ALA A 219 32.66 -4.38 18.68
N VAL A 220 32.50 -5.09 17.56
CA VAL A 220 32.90 -6.51 17.45
C VAL A 220 34.42 -6.55 17.42
N THR A 221 35.04 -6.95 18.54
CA THR A 221 36.46 -7.30 18.55
C THR A 221 36.65 -8.67 17.92
N SER A 222 37.25 -8.70 16.73
CA SER A 222 37.76 -9.96 16.14
C SER A 222 38.98 -10.38 16.95
N LYS A 223 38.91 -11.57 17.57
CA LYS A 223 40.10 -12.29 18.03
C LYS A 223 40.66 -13.12 16.87
N ALA A 224 41.93 -12.93 16.64
CA ALA A 224 42.78 -13.75 15.76
C ALA A 224 42.81 -15.21 16.20
#